data_fb4ae0f46a04265b0b23c695abe901bc
#
_entry.id   fb4ae0f46a04265b0b23c695abe901bc
#
_cell.length_a   1.000
_cell.length_b   1.000
_cell.length_c   1.000
_cell.angle_alpha   90.00
_cell.angle_beta   90.00
_cell.angle_gamma   90.00
#
_symmetry.space_group_name_H-M   'P 1'
#
loop_
_entity.id
_entity.type
_entity.pdbx_description
1 polymer ?
#
loop_
_entity_poly.entity_id
_entity_poly.type
_entity_poly.pdbx_seq_one_letter_code
_entity_poly.pdbx_strand_id
1 'polypeptide(L)'
;FMIAFLTRAYCMRILNKHYEPKSKKRNQEKFKIKPLLKDLTKTNFGKFILFRGLFSISMGITTPLVAIYLLRNLGFNYPTYIIIAVAGMIFSIFTLNLWGKLADKYGNYRIIAMATMFVPLTPILWILSSSKIYLFLIPGIIGGISWYGFILASTNFVYDNNSKGKRAGAIAIMNLAIGIGAIIGGLISAGLLKFLNTSWIEPIILIFIIGAIARMIIVFFFIPKIKEIKHKQKFRGFKELEHMVIKELKPTLMEDAHEIASIKNYIND
;
A
#
# COMPACT_ATOMS: atom_id res chain seq x y z
N PHE A 1 12.58 -8.12 -20.08
CA PHE A 1 12.37 -9.34 -19.27
C PHE A 1 13.69 -10.07 -19.00
N MET A 2 14.53 -10.33 -20.01
CA MET A 2 15.79 -11.06 -19.88
C MET A 2 16.79 -10.37 -18.92
N ILE A 3 16.97 -9.05 -19.03
CA ILE A 3 17.83 -8.27 -18.14
C ILE A 3 17.33 -8.35 -16.69
N ALA A 4 16.04 -8.20 -16.45
CA ALA A 4 15.45 -8.29 -15.11
C ALA A 4 15.61 -9.71 -14.51
N PHE A 5 15.55 -10.75 -15.34
CA PHE A 5 15.78 -12.12 -14.90
C PHE A 5 17.26 -12.33 -14.52
N LEU A 6 18.19 -11.84 -15.34
CA LEU A 6 19.63 -11.96 -15.09
C LEU A 6 20.06 -11.18 -13.84
N THR A 7 19.56 -9.95 -13.65
CA THR A 7 19.82 -9.17 -12.43
C THR A 7 19.28 -9.87 -11.20
N ARG A 8 18.08 -10.43 -11.24
CA ARG A 8 17.50 -11.21 -10.14
C ARG A 8 18.32 -12.46 -9.82
N ALA A 9 18.73 -13.21 -10.84
CA ALA A 9 19.57 -14.40 -10.68
C ALA A 9 20.95 -14.05 -10.08
N TYR A 10 21.54 -12.93 -10.50
CA TYR A 10 22.80 -12.41 -9.94
C TYR A 10 22.63 -12.00 -8.48
N CYS A 11 21.59 -11.25 -8.13
CA CYS A 11 21.27 -10.88 -6.74
C CYS A 11 21.07 -12.13 -5.86
N MET A 12 20.38 -13.16 -6.35
CA MET A 12 20.23 -14.42 -5.61
C MET A 12 21.58 -15.14 -5.38
N ARG A 13 22.50 -15.11 -6.35
CA ARG A 13 23.87 -15.66 -6.16
C ARG A 13 24.65 -14.92 -5.07
N ILE A 14 24.51 -13.58 -5.01
CA ILE A 14 25.13 -12.77 -3.96
C ILE A 14 24.53 -13.11 -2.60
N LEU A 15 23.21 -13.18 -2.50
CA LEU A 15 22.50 -13.53 -1.26
C LEU A 15 22.92 -14.91 -0.72
N ASN A 16 23.14 -15.90 -1.59
CA ASN A 16 23.59 -17.23 -1.18
C ASN A 16 25.03 -17.24 -0.61
N LYS A 17 25.84 -16.19 -0.85
CA LYS A 17 27.17 -16.02 -0.24
C LYS A 17 27.13 -15.38 1.15
N HIS A 18 26.00 -14.79 1.55
CA HIS A 18 25.87 -14.23 2.89
C HIS A 18 25.73 -15.35 3.92
N TYR A 19 26.55 -15.24 4.98
CA TYR A 19 26.50 -16.15 6.11
C TYR A 19 25.14 -16.05 6.81
N GLU A 20 24.32 -17.09 6.70
CA GLU A 20 23.17 -17.26 7.57
C GLU A 20 23.67 -17.80 8.93
N PRO A 21 23.55 -17.02 10.02
CA PRO A 21 23.86 -17.55 11.34
C PRO A 21 22.97 -18.75 11.58
N LYS A 22 23.57 -19.92 11.88
CA LYS A 22 22.83 -21.14 12.20
C LYS A 22 21.80 -20.79 13.29
N SER A 23 20.54 -20.64 12.88
CA SER A 23 19.45 -20.44 13.81
C SER A 23 19.46 -21.62 14.78
N LYS A 24 19.78 -21.37 16.07
CA LYS A 24 19.52 -22.37 17.11
C LYS A 24 18.09 -22.83 16.86
N LYS A 25 17.86 -24.16 16.79
CA LYS A 25 16.52 -24.76 16.62
C LYS A 25 15.58 -24.19 17.68
N ARG A 26 15.09 -23.02 17.44
CA ARG A 26 14.05 -22.39 18.24
C ARG A 26 12.79 -23.13 17.83
N ASN A 27 12.07 -23.71 18.75
CA ASN A 27 10.78 -24.33 18.51
C ASN A 27 9.99 -23.37 17.59
N GLN A 28 9.96 -23.68 16.30
CA GLN A 28 9.13 -22.95 15.35
C GLN A 28 7.71 -23.31 15.72
N GLU A 29 7.07 -22.47 16.53
CA GLU A 29 5.65 -22.60 16.81
C GLU A 29 4.93 -22.58 15.47
N LYS A 30 4.49 -23.74 15.03
CA LYS A 30 3.75 -23.86 13.75
C LYS A 30 2.54 -22.96 13.81
N PHE A 31 2.48 -22.01 12.89
CA PHE A 31 1.32 -21.13 12.76
C PHE A 31 0.10 -21.98 12.35
N LYS A 32 -0.89 -22.06 13.24
CA LYS A 32 -2.09 -22.87 12.98
C LYS A 32 -3.16 -21.99 12.31
N ILE A 33 -3.52 -22.30 11.08
CA ILE A 33 -4.54 -21.56 10.30
C ILE A 33 -5.95 -21.80 10.84
N LYS A 34 -6.28 -23.04 11.22
CA LYS A 34 -7.63 -23.42 11.71
C LYS A 34 -8.14 -22.55 12.87
N PRO A 35 -7.37 -22.31 13.95
CA PRO A 35 -7.80 -21.44 15.04
C PRO A 35 -8.02 -19.98 14.56
N LEU A 36 -7.17 -19.48 13.66
CA LEU A 36 -7.32 -18.14 13.13
C LEU A 36 -8.63 -17.98 12.36
N LEU A 37 -8.97 -18.93 11.49
CA LEU A 37 -10.22 -18.90 10.72
C LEU A 37 -11.47 -18.94 11.64
N LYS A 38 -11.40 -19.70 12.76
CA LYS A 38 -12.48 -19.78 13.74
C LYS A 38 -12.67 -18.48 14.51
N ASP A 39 -11.58 -17.71 14.72
CA ASP A 39 -11.57 -16.52 15.56
C ASP A 39 -11.28 -15.22 14.77
N LEU A 40 -11.52 -15.22 13.44
CA LEU A 40 -11.29 -14.05 12.57
C LEU A 40 -11.94 -12.77 13.08
N THR A 41 -13.15 -12.86 13.62
CA THR A 41 -13.90 -11.71 14.13
C THR A 41 -13.63 -11.37 15.59
N LYS A 42 -12.99 -12.30 16.34
CA LYS A 42 -12.76 -12.15 17.78
C LYS A 42 -11.40 -11.54 18.09
N THR A 43 -10.36 -12.01 17.42
CA THR A 43 -8.99 -11.52 17.67
C THR A 43 -8.68 -10.25 16.90
N ASN A 44 -7.81 -9.40 17.46
CA ASN A 44 -7.37 -8.17 16.78
C ASN A 44 -6.66 -8.46 15.45
N PHE A 45 -5.80 -9.47 15.44
CA PHE A 45 -5.14 -9.94 14.23
C PHE A 45 -6.13 -10.49 13.19
N GLY A 46 -7.13 -11.28 13.61
CA GLY A 46 -8.17 -11.82 12.73
C GLY A 46 -8.99 -10.70 12.06
N LYS A 47 -9.43 -9.70 12.85
CA LYS A 47 -10.13 -8.53 12.33
C LYS A 47 -9.30 -7.78 11.29
N PHE A 48 -8.00 -7.65 11.54
CA PHE A 48 -7.09 -7.01 10.60
C PHE A 48 -6.93 -7.81 9.30
N ILE A 49 -6.80 -9.14 9.38
CA ILE A 49 -6.73 -10.01 8.18
C ILE A 49 -8.03 -9.92 7.36
N LEU A 50 -9.18 -9.94 8.03
CA LEU A 50 -10.47 -9.77 7.36
C LEU A 50 -10.58 -8.41 6.68
N PHE A 51 -10.19 -7.34 7.38
CA PHE A 51 -10.09 -6.00 6.80
C PHE A 51 -9.20 -5.98 5.55
N ARG A 52 -7.99 -6.56 5.63
CA ARG A 52 -7.04 -6.59 4.51
C ARG A 52 -7.58 -7.36 3.30
N GLY A 53 -8.25 -8.48 3.52
CA GLY A 53 -8.88 -9.27 2.45
C GLY A 53 -10.01 -8.51 1.76
N LEU A 54 -10.96 -7.98 2.53
CA LEU A 54 -12.08 -7.19 1.99
C LEU A 54 -11.59 -5.90 1.30
N PHE A 55 -10.62 -5.21 1.90
CA PHE A 55 -10.01 -4.03 1.29
C PHE A 55 -9.32 -4.37 -0.04
N SER A 56 -8.69 -5.54 -0.13
CA SER A 56 -8.09 -6.02 -1.37
C SER A 56 -9.13 -6.35 -2.45
N ILE A 57 -10.33 -6.84 -2.08
CA ILE A 57 -11.44 -6.99 -3.04
C ILE A 57 -11.76 -5.63 -3.67
N SER A 58 -11.96 -4.60 -2.85
CA SER A 58 -12.29 -3.26 -3.35
C SER A 58 -11.17 -2.64 -4.21
N MET A 59 -9.91 -2.96 -3.89
CA MET A 59 -8.76 -2.58 -4.72
C MET A 59 -8.77 -3.32 -6.06
N GLY A 60 -9.02 -4.62 -6.05
CA GLY A 60 -9.09 -5.47 -7.24
C GLY A 60 -10.17 -5.03 -8.24
N ILE A 61 -11.25 -4.41 -7.76
CA ILE A 61 -12.30 -3.85 -8.63
C ILE A 61 -11.77 -2.73 -9.53
N THR A 62 -10.88 -1.86 -9.04
CA THR A 62 -10.46 -0.67 -9.78
C THR A 62 -9.06 -0.74 -10.34
N THR A 63 -8.12 -1.41 -9.67
CA THR A 63 -6.70 -1.41 -10.05
C THR A 63 -6.43 -1.86 -11.49
N PRO A 64 -7.04 -2.96 -12.00
CA PRO A 64 -6.82 -3.37 -13.40
C PRO A 64 -7.36 -2.34 -14.41
N LEU A 65 -8.40 -1.59 -14.03
CA LEU A 65 -9.06 -0.64 -14.91
C LEU A 65 -8.27 0.65 -15.11
N VAL A 66 -7.33 0.97 -14.23
CA VAL A 66 -6.47 2.17 -14.38
C VAL A 66 -5.69 2.10 -15.70
N ALA A 67 -5.11 0.95 -16.02
CA ALA A 67 -4.38 0.78 -17.28
C ALA A 67 -5.31 0.91 -18.50
N ILE A 68 -6.49 0.28 -18.44
CA ILE A 68 -7.49 0.34 -19.52
C ILE A 68 -7.97 1.80 -19.69
N TYR A 69 -8.25 2.50 -18.61
CA TYR A 69 -8.69 3.90 -18.63
C TYR A 69 -7.65 4.82 -19.29
N LEU A 70 -6.38 4.73 -18.87
CA LEU A 70 -5.32 5.57 -19.40
C LEU A 70 -4.99 5.27 -20.88
N LEU A 71 -4.88 4.00 -21.24
CA LEU A 71 -4.47 3.60 -22.58
C LEU A 71 -5.63 3.65 -23.60
N ARG A 72 -6.82 3.19 -23.21
CA ARG A 72 -7.96 3.06 -24.14
C ARG A 72 -8.89 4.27 -24.11
N ASN A 73 -9.32 4.71 -22.92
CA ASN A 73 -10.27 5.81 -22.82
C ASN A 73 -9.62 7.18 -23.04
N LEU A 74 -8.44 7.41 -22.43
CA LEU A 74 -7.70 8.65 -22.61
C LEU A 74 -6.74 8.64 -23.82
N GLY A 75 -6.55 7.48 -24.45
CA GLY A 75 -5.70 7.34 -25.64
C GLY A 75 -4.22 7.63 -25.40
N PHE A 76 -3.71 7.46 -24.17
CA PHE A 76 -2.31 7.72 -23.89
C PHE A 76 -1.43 6.62 -24.47
N ASN A 77 -0.23 7.01 -24.94
CA ASN A 77 0.79 6.07 -25.37
C ASN A 77 1.45 5.38 -24.17
N TYR A 78 2.09 4.23 -24.41
CA TYR A 78 2.74 3.44 -23.36
C TYR A 78 3.77 4.20 -22.52
N PRO A 79 4.67 5.04 -23.08
CA PRO A 79 5.59 5.84 -22.27
C PRO A 79 4.87 6.77 -21.28
N THR A 80 3.85 7.47 -21.70
CA THR A 80 3.04 8.33 -20.81
C THR A 80 2.37 7.52 -19.72
N TYR A 81 1.77 6.36 -20.08
CA TYR A 81 1.19 5.46 -19.10
C TYR A 81 2.20 5.01 -18.05
N ILE A 82 3.40 4.59 -18.46
CA ILE A 82 4.45 4.14 -17.52
C ILE A 82 4.87 5.27 -16.59
N ILE A 83 5.09 6.48 -17.11
CA ILE A 83 5.47 7.64 -16.30
C ILE A 83 4.39 7.91 -15.22
N ILE A 84 3.12 7.91 -15.60
CA ILE A 84 2.02 8.12 -14.66
C ILE A 84 1.91 6.94 -13.67
N ALA A 85 2.07 5.71 -14.13
CA ALA A 85 1.96 4.52 -13.27
C ALA A 85 3.06 4.45 -12.19
N VAL A 86 4.28 4.93 -12.48
CA VAL A 86 5.39 4.93 -11.51
C VAL A 86 5.39 6.17 -10.61
N ALA A 87 4.55 7.18 -10.87
CA ALA A 87 4.52 8.42 -10.10
C ALA A 87 4.37 8.16 -8.60
N GLY A 88 3.44 7.29 -8.20
CA GLY A 88 3.23 6.93 -6.80
C GLY A 88 4.47 6.32 -6.14
N MET A 89 5.22 5.52 -6.88
CA MET A 89 6.48 4.94 -6.39
C MET A 89 7.54 6.02 -6.17
N ILE A 90 7.66 6.96 -7.11
CA ILE A 90 8.60 8.09 -7.00
C ILE A 90 8.29 8.91 -5.75
N PHE A 91 7.04 9.35 -5.57
CA PHE A 91 6.65 10.16 -4.41
C PHE A 91 6.76 9.40 -3.09
N SER A 92 6.62 8.07 -3.10
CA SER A 92 6.76 7.26 -1.89
C SER A 92 8.18 7.26 -1.33
N ILE A 93 9.20 7.35 -2.17
CA ILE A 93 10.63 7.34 -1.75
C ILE A 93 10.86 8.45 -0.73
N PHE A 94 10.33 9.65 -0.99
CA PHE A 94 10.50 10.82 -0.10
C PHE A 94 9.72 10.71 1.21
N THR A 95 8.72 9.83 1.31
CA THR A 95 7.84 9.77 2.47
C THR A 95 7.98 8.50 3.30
N LEU A 96 8.71 7.51 2.81
CA LEU A 96 8.82 6.21 3.48
C LEU A 96 9.49 6.33 4.86
N ASN A 97 10.57 7.11 4.96
CA ASN A 97 11.27 7.38 6.21
C ASN A 97 10.38 8.11 7.22
N LEU A 98 9.58 9.07 6.74
CA LEU A 98 8.61 9.78 7.56
C LEU A 98 7.55 8.83 8.13
N TRP A 99 7.00 7.93 7.31
CA TRP A 99 6.04 6.93 7.77
C TRP A 99 6.63 5.98 8.81
N GLY A 100 7.91 5.58 8.65
CA GLY A 100 8.63 4.78 9.63
C GLY A 100 8.70 5.50 10.99
N LYS A 101 9.20 6.73 11.02
CA LYS A 101 9.31 7.54 12.25
C LYS A 101 7.95 7.79 12.91
N LEU A 102 6.92 8.07 12.10
CA LEU A 102 5.56 8.28 12.61
C LEU A 102 4.98 6.98 13.20
N ALA A 103 5.20 5.83 12.55
CA ALA A 103 4.77 4.53 13.04
C ALA A 103 5.46 4.16 14.36
N ASP A 104 6.75 4.47 14.50
CA ASP A 104 7.49 4.27 15.75
C ASP A 104 6.97 5.15 16.89
N LYS A 105 6.60 6.38 16.61
CA LYS A 105 6.12 7.33 17.61
C LYS A 105 4.65 7.10 18.01
N TYR A 106 3.76 6.93 17.02
CA TYR A 106 2.31 6.90 17.27
C TYR A 106 1.69 5.50 17.19
N GLY A 107 2.39 4.54 16.62
CA GLY A 107 1.91 3.17 16.43
C GLY A 107 1.38 2.91 15.02
N ASN A 108 1.47 1.64 14.65
CA ASN A 108 1.14 1.19 13.30
C ASN A 108 -0.36 1.31 12.97
N TYR A 109 -1.23 1.07 13.96
CA TYR A 109 -2.68 1.22 13.75
C TYR A 109 -3.07 2.64 13.33
N ARG A 110 -2.47 3.67 13.94
CA ARG A 110 -2.78 5.07 13.62
C ARG A 110 -2.34 5.44 12.20
N ILE A 111 -1.18 4.94 11.78
CA ILE A 111 -0.71 5.14 10.40
C ILE A 111 -1.66 4.44 9.42
N ILE A 112 -2.11 3.21 9.72
CA ILE A 112 -3.13 2.53 8.92
C ILE A 112 -4.40 3.39 8.82
N ALA A 113 -4.90 3.89 9.95
CA ALA A 113 -6.11 4.71 9.99
C ALA A 113 -5.96 6.00 9.17
N MET A 114 -4.83 6.73 9.31
CA MET A 114 -4.56 7.94 8.53
C MET A 114 -4.44 7.65 7.03
N ALA A 115 -3.67 6.63 6.65
CA ALA A 115 -3.49 6.27 5.25
C ALA A 115 -4.82 5.84 4.60
N THR A 116 -5.65 5.09 5.32
CA THR A 116 -6.96 4.64 4.83
C THR A 116 -8.01 5.74 4.72
N MET A 117 -7.76 6.95 5.21
CA MET A 117 -8.60 8.11 4.91
C MET A 117 -8.41 8.60 3.46
N PHE A 118 -7.21 8.46 2.91
CA PHE A 118 -6.88 8.96 1.57
C PHE A 118 -6.93 7.89 0.49
N VAL A 119 -6.57 6.63 0.79
CA VAL A 119 -6.58 5.54 -0.20
C VAL A 119 -7.95 5.32 -0.88
N PRO A 120 -9.10 5.45 -0.21
CA PRO A 120 -10.41 5.35 -0.86
C PRO A 120 -10.68 6.44 -1.89
N LEU A 121 -10.03 7.60 -1.77
CA LEU A 121 -10.21 8.71 -2.70
C LEU A 121 -9.47 8.48 -4.04
N THR A 122 -8.45 7.61 -4.05
CA THR A 122 -7.60 7.43 -5.24
C THR A 122 -8.38 7.09 -6.53
N PRO A 123 -9.42 6.22 -6.55
CA PRO A 123 -10.16 5.98 -7.77
C PRO A 123 -10.88 7.23 -8.31
N ILE A 124 -11.38 8.08 -7.39
CA ILE A 124 -12.03 9.33 -7.77
C ILE A 124 -11.02 10.29 -8.40
N LEU A 125 -9.81 10.37 -7.83
CA LEU A 125 -8.75 11.22 -8.37
C LEU A 125 -8.36 10.86 -9.80
N TRP A 126 -8.47 9.59 -10.20
CA TRP A 126 -8.18 9.16 -11.56
C TRP A 126 -9.18 9.69 -12.60
N ILE A 127 -10.43 9.96 -12.22
CA ILE A 127 -11.51 10.36 -13.13
C ILE A 127 -11.78 11.87 -13.15
N LEU A 128 -11.16 12.65 -12.25
CA LEU A 128 -11.43 14.09 -12.12
C LEU A 128 -10.82 14.91 -13.25
N SER A 129 -9.79 14.43 -13.95
CA SER A 129 -9.14 15.16 -15.04
C SER A 129 -8.42 14.23 -16.00
N SER A 130 -8.40 14.58 -17.28
CA SER A 130 -7.65 13.88 -18.34
C SER A 130 -6.25 14.45 -18.55
N SER A 131 -5.85 15.49 -17.81
CA SER A 131 -4.53 16.12 -17.94
C SER A 131 -3.43 15.17 -17.49
N LYS A 132 -2.40 14.97 -18.33
CA LYS A 132 -1.24 14.13 -18.02
C LYS A 132 -0.51 14.61 -16.77
N ILE A 133 -0.34 15.93 -16.63
CA ILE A 133 0.33 16.55 -15.48
C ILE A 133 -0.49 16.31 -14.21
N TYR A 134 -1.80 16.52 -14.27
CA TYR A 134 -2.70 16.24 -13.16
C TYR A 134 -2.60 14.78 -12.71
N LEU A 135 -2.71 13.84 -13.66
CA LEU A 135 -2.71 12.40 -13.37
C LEU A 135 -1.35 11.91 -12.81
N PHE A 136 -0.26 12.53 -13.21
CA PHE A 136 1.06 12.28 -12.64
C PHE A 136 1.15 12.83 -11.21
N LEU A 137 0.76 14.07 -10.98
CA LEU A 137 0.95 14.74 -9.70
C LEU A 137 -0.08 14.33 -8.65
N ILE A 138 -1.37 14.49 -8.91
CA ILE A 138 -2.40 14.38 -7.87
C ILE A 138 -2.64 12.93 -7.44
N PRO A 139 -3.02 11.99 -8.34
CA PRO A 139 -3.11 10.58 -7.96
C PRO A 139 -1.76 9.98 -7.53
N GLY A 140 -0.64 10.42 -8.15
CA GLY A 140 0.69 9.98 -7.81
C GLY A 140 1.10 10.38 -6.39
N ILE A 141 0.96 11.66 -6.02
CA ILE A 141 1.30 12.16 -4.69
C ILE A 141 0.37 11.53 -3.64
N ILE A 142 -0.95 11.73 -3.77
CA ILE A 142 -1.91 11.28 -2.76
C ILE A 142 -1.92 9.76 -2.66
N GLY A 143 -1.99 9.07 -3.80
CA GLY A 143 -2.00 7.61 -3.85
C GLY A 143 -0.69 7.01 -3.39
N GLY A 144 0.45 7.52 -3.86
CA GLY A 144 1.78 7.03 -3.51
C GLY A 144 2.06 7.17 -2.02
N ILE A 145 1.93 8.39 -1.49
CA ILE A 145 2.18 8.66 -0.07
C ILE A 145 1.30 7.77 0.82
N SER A 146 0.00 7.77 0.58
CA SER A 146 -0.95 7.03 1.42
C SER A 146 -0.78 5.52 1.30
N TRP A 147 -0.59 5.01 0.09
CA TRP A 147 -0.49 3.57 -0.16
C TRP A 147 0.75 2.94 0.47
N TYR A 148 1.92 3.58 0.33
CA TYR A 148 3.15 3.04 0.89
C TYR A 148 3.19 3.16 2.41
N GLY A 149 2.64 4.22 3.00
CA GLY A 149 2.41 4.32 4.44
C GLY A 149 1.49 3.21 4.95
N PHE A 150 0.42 2.91 4.21
CA PHE A 150 -0.48 1.81 4.51
C PHE A 150 0.19 0.43 4.46
N ILE A 151 1.00 0.15 3.43
CA ILE A 151 1.73 -1.12 3.30
C ILE A 151 2.72 -1.30 4.44
N LEU A 152 3.56 -0.28 4.71
CA LEU A 152 4.57 -0.30 5.77
C LEU A 152 3.92 -0.58 7.13
N ALA A 153 2.94 0.23 7.49
CA ALA A 153 2.27 0.10 8.78
C ALA A 153 1.47 -1.22 8.90
N SER A 154 0.89 -1.72 7.81
CA SER A 154 0.19 -3.02 7.78
C SER A 154 1.14 -4.18 8.08
N THR A 155 2.32 -4.18 7.48
CA THR A 155 3.34 -5.21 7.71
C THR A 155 3.85 -5.16 9.14
N ASN A 156 4.16 -3.97 9.65
CA ASN A 156 4.61 -3.78 11.02
C ASN A 156 3.52 -4.14 12.04
N PHE A 157 2.25 -3.84 11.75
CA PHE A 157 1.12 -4.23 12.59
C PHE A 157 0.99 -5.75 12.72
N VAL A 158 1.23 -6.51 11.64
CA VAL A 158 1.28 -7.98 11.70
C VAL A 158 2.42 -8.45 12.59
N TYR A 159 3.60 -7.82 12.52
CA TYR A 159 4.73 -8.16 13.39
C TYR A 159 4.44 -7.86 14.87
N ASP A 160 3.72 -6.78 15.16
CA ASP A 160 3.36 -6.41 16.53
C ASP A 160 2.30 -7.33 17.14
N ASN A 161 1.42 -7.90 16.32
CA ASN A 161 0.37 -8.82 16.74
C ASN A 161 0.85 -10.27 16.92
N ASN A 162 2.07 -10.61 16.52
CA ASN A 162 2.54 -12.00 16.49
C ASN A 162 3.93 -12.14 17.10
N SER A 163 4.13 -13.25 17.85
CA SER A 163 5.45 -13.62 18.38
C SER A 163 6.45 -13.86 17.25
N LYS A 164 7.76 -13.69 17.52
CA LYS A 164 8.82 -13.81 16.52
C LYS A 164 8.75 -15.12 15.71
N GLY A 165 8.38 -16.24 16.34
CA GLY A 165 8.25 -17.55 15.68
C GLY A 165 7.05 -17.67 14.74
N LYS A 166 6.01 -16.85 14.92
CA LYS A 166 4.76 -16.89 14.12
C LYS A 166 4.69 -15.84 13.01
N ARG A 167 5.62 -14.88 12.97
CA ARG A 167 5.57 -13.73 12.03
C ARG A 167 5.52 -14.13 10.57
N ALA A 168 6.35 -15.09 10.15
CA ALA A 168 6.38 -15.55 8.77
C ALA A 168 5.02 -16.14 8.33
N GLY A 169 4.42 -16.99 9.18
CA GLY A 169 3.10 -17.54 8.92
C GLY A 169 1.99 -16.48 8.90
N ALA A 170 2.08 -15.49 9.79
CA ALA A 170 1.13 -14.39 9.84
C ALA A 170 1.17 -13.51 8.58
N ILE A 171 2.37 -13.19 8.08
CA ILE A 171 2.55 -12.47 6.79
C ILE A 171 2.04 -13.32 5.62
N ALA A 172 2.33 -14.63 5.61
CA ALA A 172 1.84 -15.50 4.54
C ALA A 172 0.31 -15.51 4.46
N ILE A 173 -0.38 -15.55 5.61
CA ILE A 173 -1.86 -15.49 5.64
C ILE A 173 -2.38 -14.11 5.22
N MET A 174 -1.74 -13.03 5.65
CA MET A 174 -2.10 -11.69 5.17
C MET A 174 -2.00 -11.62 3.65
N ASN A 175 -0.89 -12.08 3.07
CA ASN A 175 -0.69 -12.07 1.63
C ASN A 175 -1.68 -12.99 0.89
N LEU A 176 -2.02 -14.14 1.48
CA LEU A 176 -3.05 -15.02 0.94
C LEU A 176 -4.42 -14.32 0.91
N ALA A 177 -4.82 -13.66 2.00
CA ALA A 177 -6.07 -12.91 2.05
C ALA A 177 -6.10 -11.76 1.03
N ILE A 178 -4.96 -11.06 0.85
CA ILE A 178 -4.80 -10.02 -0.17
C ILE A 178 -4.93 -10.62 -1.57
N GLY A 179 -4.25 -11.73 -1.85
CA GLY A 179 -4.27 -12.38 -3.17
C GLY A 179 -5.67 -12.88 -3.55
N ILE A 180 -6.35 -13.57 -2.63
CA ILE A 180 -7.74 -14.02 -2.84
C ILE A 180 -8.65 -12.81 -3.06
N GLY A 181 -8.51 -11.76 -2.24
CA GLY A 181 -9.28 -10.53 -2.40
C GLY A 181 -9.06 -9.87 -3.75
N ALA A 182 -7.82 -9.81 -4.24
CA ALA A 182 -7.50 -9.23 -5.54
C ALA A 182 -8.14 -10.02 -6.70
N ILE A 183 -8.12 -11.35 -6.63
CA ILE A 183 -8.77 -12.22 -7.64
C ILE A 183 -10.29 -11.98 -7.65
N ILE A 184 -10.92 -12.03 -6.49
CA ILE A 184 -12.38 -11.79 -6.37
C ILE A 184 -12.73 -10.40 -6.89
N GLY A 185 -11.97 -9.37 -6.50
CA GLY A 185 -12.17 -8.01 -6.98
C GLY A 185 -12.01 -7.87 -8.49
N GLY A 186 -11.01 -8.52 -9.08
CA GLY A 186 -10.81 -8.56 -10.53
C GLY A 186 -11.96 -9.23 -11.28
N LEU A 187 -12.49 -10.34 -10.75
CA LEU A 187 -13.68 -11.02 -11.31
C LEU A 187 -14.94 -10.14 -11.23
N ILE A 188 -15.14 -9.46 -10.10
CA ILE A 188 -16.22 -8.48 -9.95
C ILE A 188 -16.07 -7.35 -10.97
N SER A 189 -14.86 -6.82 -11.14
CA SER A 189 -14.55 -5.78 -12.13
C SER A 189 -14.92 -6.20 -13.55
N ALA A 190 -14.50 -7.42 -13.95
CA ALA A 190 -14.82 -7.98 -15.27
C ALA A 190 -16.34 -8.18 -15.47
N GLY A 191 -17.03 -8.67 -14.43
CA GLY A 191 -18.48 -8.80 -14.43
C GLY A 191 -19.17 -7.45 -14.58
N LEU A 192 -18.79 -6.45 -13.79
CA LEU A 192 -19.34 -5.11 -13.87
C LEU A 192 -19.15 -4.47 -15.26
N LEU A 193 -17.97 -4.61 -15.86
CA LEU A 193 -17.72 -4.14 -17.23
C LEU A 193 -18.66 -4.77 -18.27
N LYS A 194 -19.00 -6.04 -18.08
CA LYS A 194 -19.91 -6.77 -19.01
C LYS A 194 -21.37 -6.35 -18.83
N PHE A 195 -21.80 -6.12 -17.59
CA PHE A 195 -23.23 -5.88 -17.29
C PHE A 195 -23.60 -4.40 -17.24
N LEU A 196 -22.63 -3.49 -16.97
CA LEU A 196 -22.88 -2.05 -16.98
C LEU A 196 -22.85 -1.53 -18.42
N ASN A 197 -24.02 -1.56 -19.07
CA ASN A 197 -24.22 -0.93 -20.37
C ASN A 197 -25.08 0.31 -20.16
N THR A 198 -24.46 1.43 -19.77
CA THR A 198 -25.16 2.69 -19.52
C THR A 198 -24.85 3.69 -20.64
N SER A 199 -25.90 4.33 -21.16
CA SER A 199 -25.77 5.38 -22.19
C SER A 199 -25.34 6.74 -21.60
N TRP A 200 -25.38 6.90 -20.27
CA TRP A 200 -25.21 8.20 -19.58
C TRP A 200 -23.80 8.42 -19.02
N ILE A 201 -23.10 7.36 -18.60
CA ILE A 201 -21.77 7.45 -17.99
C ILE A 201 -20.94 6.27 -18.49
N GLU A 202 -19.67 6.52 -18.80
CA GLU A 202 -18.74 5.43 -19.15
C GLU A 202 -18.66 4.37 -18.04
N PRO A 203 -18.81 3.08 -18.35
CA PRO A 203 -18.82 2.00 -17.37
C PRO A 203 -17.58 2.01 -16.44
N ILE A 204 -16.41 2.39 -16.94
CA ILE A 204 -15.17 2.47 -16.15
C ILE A 204 -15.26 3.54 -15.06
N ILE A 205 -15.83 4.70 -15.36
CA ILE A 205 -16.02 5.78 -14.38
C ILE A 205 -16.94 5.31 -13.25
N LEU A 206 -18.05 4.65 -13.60
CA LEU A 206 -18.98 4.13 -12.61
C LEU A 206 -18.31 3.07 -11.71
N ILE A 207 -17.49 2.19 -12.27
CA ILE A 207 -16.74 1.18 -11.51
C ILE A 207 -15.72 1.83 -10.56
N PHE A 208 -15.06 2.91 -10.97
CA PHE A 208 -14.18 3.67 -10.07
C PHE A 208 -14.94 4.24 -8.88
N ILE A 209 -16.13 4.79 -9.10
CA ILE A 209 -16.99 5.31 -8.03
C ILE A 209 -17.43 4.17 -7.10
N ILE A 210 -17.91 3.04 -7.65
CA ILE A 210 -18.28 1.85 -6.87
C ILE A 210 -17.11 1.37 -6.02
N GLY A 211 -15.91 1.28 -6.59
CA GLY A 211 -14.70 0.87 -5.88
C GLY A 211 -14.29 1.84 -4.78
N ALA A 212 -14.46 3.14 -4.97
CA ALA A 212 -14.22 4.16 -3.95
C ALA A 212 -15.20 4.02 -2.78
N ILE A 213 -16.49 3.89 -3.08
CA ILE A 213 -17.56 3.70 -2.08
C ILE A 213 -17.31 2.40 -1.29
N ALA A 214 -17.02 1.30 -1.98
CA ALA A 214 -16.70 0.03 -1.34
C ALA A 214 -15.52 0.14 -0.36
N ARG A 215 -14.45 0.85 -0.74
CA ARG A 215 -13.30 1.12 0.15
C ARG A 215 -13.71 1.95 1.36
N MET A 216 -14.48 3.02 1.16
CA MET A 216 -14.95 3.87 2.26
C MET A 216 -15.79 3.08 3.26
N ILE A 217 -16.70 2.25 2.79
CA ILE A 217 -17.54 1.40 3.64
C ILE A 217 -16.65 0.44 4.46
N ILE A 218 -15.71 -0.24 3.82
CA ILE A 218 -14.82 -1.19 4.50
C ILE A 218 -13.98 -0.48 5.56
N VAL A 219 -13.41 0.68 5.25
CA VAL A 219 -12.64 1.49 6.19
C VAL A 219 -13.48 1.91 7.38
N PHE A 220 -14.67 2.45 7.13
CA PHE A 220 -15.58 2.93 8.18
C PHE A 220 -16.00 1.82 9.15
N PHE A 221 -16.29 0.62 8.64
CA PHE A 221 -16.73 -0.50 9.48
C PHE A 221 -15.59 -1.24 10.21
N PHE A 222 -14.39 -1.30 9.63
CA PHE A 222 -13.32 -2.14 10.16
C PHE A 222 -12.27 -1.37 10.96
N ILE A 223 -11.89 -0.16 10.57
CA ILE A 223 -10.85 0.59 11.27
C ILE A 223 -11.19 0.80 12.75
N PRO A 224 -12.43 1.17 13.15
CA PRO A 224 -12.74 1.35 14.58
C PRO A 224 -12.68 0.04 15.41
N LYS A 225 -12.75 -1.13 14.74
CA LYS A 225 -12.73 -2.44 15.41
C LYS A 225 -11.31 -2.99 15.65
N ILE A 226 -10.31 -2.38 15.03
CA ILE A 226 -8.90 -2.73 15.15
C ILE A 226 -8.28 -1.85 16.24
N LYS A 227 -7.40 -2.42 17.06
CA LYS A 227 -6.80 -1.70 18.19
C LYS A 227 -5.28 -1.68 18.09
N GLU A 228 -4.66 -0.59 18.53
CA GLU A 228 -3.22 -0.52 18.73
C GLU A 228 -2.80 -1.45 19.86
N ILE A 229 -1.69 -2.18 19.66
CA ILE A 229 -1.20 -3.15 20.64
C ILE A 229 -0.09 -2.57 21.49
N LYS A 230 0.79 -1.80 20.87
CA LYS A 230 1.89 -1.18 21.59
C LYS A 230 1.44 0.12 22.25
N HIS A 231 1.83 0.32 23.53
CA HIS A 231 1.69 1.61 24.16
C HIS A 231 2.55 2.65 23.44
N LYS A 232 1.90 3.60 22.79
CA LYS A 232 2.51 4.67 22.02
C LYS A 232 1.96 6.02 22.49
N GLN A 233 2.66 7.10 22.14
CA GLN A 233 2.22 8.46 22.51
C GLN A 233 0.80 8.73 21.97
N LYS A 234 -0.03 9.37 22.79
CA LYS A 234 -1.36 9.78 22.34
C LYS A 234 -1.22 10.88 21.29
N PHE A 235 -1.91 10.70 20.19
CA PHE A 235 -1.99 11.71 19.13
C PHE A 235 -2.84 12.89 19.62
N ARG A 236 -2.28 14.10 19.66
CA ARG A 236 -2.95 15.30 20.21
C ARG A 236 -3.68 16.13 19.15
N GLY A 237 -3.77 15.67 17.90
CA GLY A 237 -4.55 16.32 16.85
C GLY A 237 -3.77 16.63 15.58
N PHE A 238 -4.49 17.12 14.57
CA PHE A 238 -3.96 17.35 13.22
C PHE A 238 -2.81 18.39 13.19
N LYS A 239 -2.86 19.40 14.05
CA LYS A 239 -1.79 20.42 14.18
C LYS A 239 -0.45 19.84 14.62
N GLU A 240 -0.46 18.84 15.50
CA GLU A 240 0.77 18.18 15.94
C GLU A 240 1.37 17.34 14.81
N LEU A 241 0.52 16.75 13.98
CA LEU A 241 0.94 16.00 12.79
C LEU A 241 1.56 16.95 11.76
N GLU A 242 0.91 18.05 11.46
CA GLU A 242 1.40 19.08 10.54
C GLU A 242 2.76 19.61 10.96
N HIS A 243 2.90 20.01 12.23
CA HIS A 243 4.16 20.51 12.77
C HIS A 243 5.29 19.46 12.70
N MET A 244 4.98 18.18 12.90
CA MET A 244 5.97 17.12 12.80
C MET A 244 6.30 16.75 11.36
N VAL A 245 5.31 16.70 10.48
CA VAL A 245 5.54 16.48 9.04
C VAL A 245 6.49 17.55 8.51
N ILE A 246 6.25 18.81 8.85
CA ILE A 246 7.12 19.92 8.44
C ILE A 246 8.51 19.79 9.07
N LYS A 247 8.59 19.46 10.38
CA LYS A 247 9.86 19.32 11.09
C LYS A 247 10.71 18.14 10.60
N GLU A 248 10.08 17.04 10.22
CA GLU A 248 10.78 15.81 9.79
C GLU A 248 11.04 15.77 8.28
N LEU A 249 10.18 16.38 7.46
CA LEU A 249 10.41 16.49 6.02
C LEU A 249 11.58 17.43 5.69
N LYS A 250 11.73 18.53 6.41
CA LYS A 250 12.76 19.52 6.13
C LYS A 250 14.19 18.97 6.23
N PRO A 251 14.60 18.25 7.30
CA PRO A 251 15.92 17.62 7.38
C PRO A 251 16.08 16.50 6.35
N THR A 252 15.07 15.66 6.16
CA THR A 252 15.15 14.54 5.20
C THR A 252 15.31 15.03 3.77
N LEU A 253 14.54 16.04 3.36
CA LEU A 253 14.69 16.66 2.03
C LEU A 253 16.04 17.37 1.85
N MET A 254 16.60 17.94 2.92
CA MET A 254 17.94 18.55 2.86
C MET A 254 19.04 17.50 2.78
N GLU A 255 18.91 16.38 3.50
CA GLU A 255 19.86 15.26 3.49
C GLU A 255 19.85 14.57 2.13
N ASP A 256 18.67 14.25 1.58
CA ASP A 256 18.50 13.69 0.24
C ASP A 256 19.02 14.65 -0.86
N ALA A 257 18.81 15.96 -0.72
CA ALA A 257 19.34 16.96 -1.65
C ALA A 257 20.88 17.06 -1.58
N HIS A 258 21.48 16.93 -0.39
CA HIS A 258 22.92 16.90 -0.21
C HIS A 258 23.55 15.63 -0.81
N GLU A 259 22.90 14.48 -0.66
CA GLU A 259 23.35 13.21 -1.21
C GLU A 259 23.29 13.23 -2.75
N ILE A 260 22.22 13.75 -3.32
CA ILE A 260 22.08 13.96 -4.78
C ILE A 260 23.14 14.94 -5.31
N ALA A 261 23.42 16.03 -4.59
CA ALA A 261 24.45 16.99 -4.95
C ALA A 261 25.87 16.37 -4.90
N SER A 262 26.14 15.52 -3.91
CA SER A 262 27.43 14.82 -3.80
C SER A 262 27.66 13.82 -4.93
N ILE A 263 26.61 13.08 -5.33
CA ILE A 263 26.66 12.16 -6.47
C ILE A 263 26.90 12.93 -7.78
N LYS A 264 26.27 14.09 -7.95
CA LYS A 264 26.46 14.94 -9.13
C LYS A 264 27.89 15.46 -9.24
N ASN A 265 28.53 15.81 -8.13
CA ASN A 265 29.93 16.22 -8.11
C ASN A 265 30.86 15.05 -8.45
N TYR A 266 30.57 13.84 -7.96
CA TYR A 266 31.34 12.64 -8.26
C TYR A 266 31.26 12.17 -9.73
N ILE A 267 30.22 12.54 -10.45
CA ILE A 267 30.02 12.20 -11.87
C ILE A 267 30.72 13.25 -12.78
N ASN A 268 30.95 14.47 -12.28
CA ASN A 268 31.55 15.56 -13.03
C ASN A 268 33.08 15.69 -12.85
N ASP A 269 33.66 14.97 -11.90
CA ASP A 269 35.13 14.76 -11.71
C ASP A 269 35.56 13.45 -12.41
#